data_4ebe9ed6f6c97cf9b995220bd782a5df
#
_entry.id   4ebe9ed6f6c97cf9b995220bd782a5df
#
_cell.length_a   1.000
_cell.length_b   1.000
_cell.length_c   1.000
_cell.angle_alpha   90.00
_cell.angle_beta   90.00
_cell.angle_gamma   90.00
#
_symmetry.space_group_name_H-M   'P 1'
#
loop_
_entity.id
_entity.type
_entity.pdbx_description
1 polymer ?
#
loop_
_entity_poly.entity_id
_entity_poly.type
_entity_poly.pdbx_seq_one_letter_code
_entity_poly.pdbx_strand_id
1 'polypeptide(L)'
;MEVERASDWYDEQELLSDLSLDYRVKSLQSAAYKYDRYYPNRPAAKVFDDLLGFRSLCDSYDPVLSATAVPRLRIVDMSSGKAKDDGYRGVHVYFQMDNFYYPIEIQYNTYFDRQLNNWLHKYIYKKSYPLELGQKLRLFYEQGSIRNEEEFKEAMSSVLRGCEEC
;
A
#
# COMPACT_ATOMS: atom_id res chain seq x y z
N MET A 1 -16.06 15.03 7.42
CA MET A 1 -16.01 16.50 7.23
C MET A 1 -14.77 16.98 6.49
N GLU A 2 -13.53 16.93 7.06
CA GLU A 2 -12.34 17.44 6.36
C GLU A 2 -11.90 16.51 5.22
N VAL A 3 -11.93 15.22 5.45
CA VAL A 3 -11.57 14.20 4.46
C VAL A 3 -12.62 14.13 3.32
N GLU A 4 -13.90 14.27 3.65
CA GLU A 4 -14.98 14.36 2.65
C GLU A 4 -14.83 15.60 1.77
N ARG A 5 -14.52 16.76 2.36
CA ARG A 5 -14.25 17.99 1.59
C ARG A 5 -13.05 17.83 0.65
N ALA A 6 -12.03 17.09 1.06
CA ALA A 6 -10.88 16.82 0.20
C ALA A 6 -11.23 15.89 -0.97
N SER A 7 -12.11 14.90 -0.75
CA SER A 7 -12.64 14.05 -1.83
C SER A 7 -13.52 14.87 -2.80
N ASP A 8 -14.46 15.66 -2.27
CA ASP A 8 -15.35 16.51 -3.07
C ASP A 8 -14.53 17.49 -3.93
N TRP A 9 -13.52 18.13 -3.31
CA TRP A 9 -12.59 19.00 -4.03
C TRP A 9 -11.84 18.28 -5.13
N TYR A 10 -11.38 17.05 -4.88
CA TYR A 10 -10.67 16.24 -5.88
C TYR A 10 -11.58 15.93 -7.09
N ASP A 11 -12.82 15.53 -6.83
CA ASP A 11 -13.80 15.18 -7.87
C ASP A 11 -14.17 16.40 -8.74
N GLU A 12 -14.05 17.62 -8.21
CA GLU A 12 -14.29 18.88 -8.93
C GLU A 12 -13.09 19.31 -9.80
N GLN A 13 -11.91 18.67 -9.68
CA GLN A 13 -10.72 19.09 -10.42
C GLN A 13 -10.61 18.38 -11.78
N GLU A 14 -11.05 19.02 -12.85
CA GLU A 14 -10.94 18.47 -14.23
C GLU A 14 -9.49 18.09 -14.60
N LEU A 15 -8.48 18.89 -14.16
CA LEU A 15 -7.08 18.62 -14.43
C LEU A 15 -6.57 17.33 -13.79
N LEU A 16 -7.23 16.86 -12.73
CA LEU A 16 -6.84 15.62 -12.05
C LEU A 16 -7.53 14.40 -12.66
N SER A 17 -8.59 14.58 -13.45
CA SER A 17 -9.30 13.49 -14.12
C SER A 17 -8.41 12.75 -15.13
N ASP A 18 -7.43 13.43 -15.72
CA ASP A 18 -6.47 12.86 -16.67
C ASP A 18 -5.33 12.09 -15.98
N LEU A 19 -5.20 12.22 -14.66
CA LEU A 19 -4.23 11.47 -13.89
C LEU A 19 -4.81 10.12 -13.50
N SER A 20 -4.04 9.05 -13.69
CA SER A 20 -4.39 7.71 -13.20
C SER A 20 -4.28 7.63 -11.67
N LEU A 21 -5.04 8.49 -10.99
CA LEU A 21 -5.15 8.56 -9.53
C LEU A 21 -6.49 7.96 -9.09
N ASP A 22 -6.41 6.99 -8.22
CA ASP A 22 -7.55 6.46 -7.47
C ASP A 22 -7.39 6.91 -6.02
N TYR A 23 -8.45 7.46 -5.40
CA TYR A 23 -8.38 7.87 -4.01
C TYR A 23 -9.25 6.99 -3.12
N ARG A 24 -8.88 6.94 -1.87
CA ARG A 24 -9.56 6.18 -0.84
C ARG A 24 -9.60 6.95 0.48
N VAL A 25 -10.80 7.10 1.02
CA VAL A 25 -10.98 7.48 2.41
C VAL A 25 -10.98 6.21 3.26
N LYS A 26 -10.16 6.17 4.31
CA LYS A 26 -10.11 5.02 5.22
C LYS A 26 -11.42 4.89 5.98
N SER A 27 -12.02 3.69 5.96
CA SER A 27 -13.26 3.44 6.71
C SER A 27 -13.05 3.62 8.22
N LEU A 28 -14.09 4.11 8.92
CA LEU A 28 -14.05 4.30 10.37
C LEU A 28 -13.64 3.02 11.10
N GLN A 29 -14.14 1.86 10.67
CA GLN A 29 -13.78 0.56 11.25
C GLN A 29 -12.27 0.27 11.11
N SER A 30 -11.69 0.54 9.93
CA SER A 30 -10.25 0.34 9.70
C SER A 30 -9.40 1.33 10.49
N ALA A 31 -9.89 2.56 10.66
CA ALA A 31 -9.24 3.58 11.49
C ALA A 31 -9.26 3.18 12.96
N ALA A 32 -10.40 2.74 13.50
CA ALA A 32 -10.54 2.26 14.87
C ALA A 32 -9.60 1.08 15.14
N TYR A 33 -9.57 0.08 14.24
CA TYR A 33 -8.67 -1.08 14.38
C TYR A 33 -7.18 -0.68 14.38
N LYS A 34 -6.81 0.31 13.55
CA LYS A 34 -5.43 0.84 13.53
C LYS A 34 -5.12 1.60 14.82
N TYR A 35 -6.09 2.36 15.35
CA TYR A 35 -5.96 3.06 16.61
C TYR A 35 -5.71 2.09 17.77
N ASP A 36 -6.56 1.09 17.94
CA ASP A 36 -6.46 0.09 19.03
C ASP A 36 -5.12 -0.66 18.99
N ARG A 37 -4.58 -0.89 17.79
CA ARG A 37 -3.32 -1.61 17.60
C ARG A 37 -2.07 -0.78 17.96
N TYR A 38 -2.09 0.52 17.76
CA TYR A 38 -0.88 1.34 17.83
C TYR A 38 -0.91 2.42 18.92
N TYR A 39 -2.07 2.88 19.34
CA TYR A 39 -2.19 3.84 20.44
C TYR A 39 -2.16 3.11 21.80
N PRO A 40 -1.54 3.64 22.85
CA PRO A 40 -0.83 4.93 22.96
C PRO A 40 0.65 4.89 22.55
N ASN A 41 1.16 3.76 22.07
CA ASN A 41 2.58 3.58 21.74
C ASN A 41 3.06 4.50 20.62
N ARG A 42 2.13 5.02 19.79
CA ARG A 42 2.39 6.02 18.76
C ARG A 42 1.44 7.21 18.90
N PRO A 43 1.91 8.44 18.65
CA PRO A 43 1.04 9.62 18.60
C PRO A 43 -0.07 9.43 17.56
N ALA A 44 -1.28 9.91 17.85
CA ALA A 44 -2.45 9.75 16.97
C ALA A 44 -2.19 10.26 15.54
N ALA A 45 -1.52 11.39 15.36
CA ALA A 45 -1.15 11.92 14.04
C ALA A 45 -0.25 10.98 13.23
N LYS A 46 0.55 10.11 13.90
CA LYS A 46 1.37 9.09 13.23
C LYS A 46 0.65 7.75 13.07
N VAL A 47 -0.47 7.55 13.78
CA VAL A 47 -1.35 6.39 13.60
C VAL A 47 -2.22 6.60 12.37
N PHE A 48 -2.66 7.84 12.14
CA PHE A 48 -3.58 8.21 11.08
C PHE A 48 -2.91 8.89 9.89
N ASP A 49 -1.77 8.37 9.45
CA ASP A 49 -1.02 8.88 8.31
C ASP A 49 -1.59 8.46 6.93
N ASP A 50 -2.71 7.72 6.90
CA ASP A 50 -3.35 7.17 5.72
C ASP A 50 -4.90 7.30 5.74
N LEU A 51 -5.44 8.32 6.42
CA LEU A 51 -6.89 8.58 6.43
C LEU A 51 -7.42 8.92 5.05
N LEU A 52 -6.70 9.77 4.33
CA LEU A 52 -6.88 10.04 2.92
C LEU A 52 -5.67 9.48 2.18
N GLY A 53 -5.90 8.59 1.24
CA GLY A 53 -4.87 7.96 0.45
C GLY A 53 -5.19 8.04 -1.04
N PHE A 54 -4.16 8.30 -1.83
CA PHE A 54 -4.21 8.21 -3.27
C PHE A 54 -3.40 7.02 -3.75
N ARG A 55 -3.76 6.49 -4.91
CA ARG A 55 -3.04 5.43 -5.59
C ARG A 55 -2.76 5.85 -7.01
N SER A 56 -1.52 5.70 -7.44
CA SER A 56 -1.11 5.97 -8.80
C SER A 56 -0.34 4.80 -9.37
N LEU A 57 -0.48 4.60 -10.67
CA LEU A 57 0.37 3.68 -11.43
C LEU A 57 1.52 4.47 -12.03
N CYS A 58 2.70 3.87 -12.09
CA CYS A 58 3.88 4.40 -12.73
C CYS A 58 4.60 3.30 -13.51
N ASP A 59 5.33 3.69 -14.54
CA ASP A 59 6.14 2.74 -15.33
C ASP A 59 7.42 2.34 -14.57
N SER A 60 7.97 3.28 -13.78
CA SER A 60 9.16 3.10 -12.95
C SER A 60 9.02 3.91 -11.65
N TYR A 61 9.70 3.47 -10.60
CA TYR A 61 9.77 4.21 -9.33
C TYR A 61 10.78 5.36 -9.35
N ASP A 62 11.69 5.41 -10.32
CA ASP A 62 12.79 6.39 -10.37
C ASP A 62 12.33 7.84 -10.32
N PRO A 63 11.28 8.27 -11.07
CA PRO A 63 10.80 9.64 -10.99
C PRO A 63 10.28 10.00 -9.59
N VAL A 64 9.62 9.06 -8.91
CA VAL A 64 9.08 9.27 -7.56
C VAL A 64 10.21 9.33 -6.53
N LEU A 65 11.18 8.43 -6.63
CA LEU A 65 12.34 8.37 -5.74
C LEU A 65 13.25 9.59 -5.88
N SER A 66 13.33 10.17 -7.07
CA SER A 66 14.10 11.41 -7.33
C SER A 66 13.44 12.69 -6.79
N ALA A 67 12.15 12.65 -6.44
CA ALA A 67 11.41 13.81 -5.94
C ALA A 67 11.74 14.22 -4.48
N THR A 68 12.88 13.79 -3.95
CA THR A 68 13.31 14.05 -2.55
C THR A 68 13.52 15.52 -2.20
N ALA A 69 13.70 16.38 -3.21
CA ALA A 69 13.90 17.82 -3.01
C ALA A 69 12.59 18.61 -2.77
N VAL A 70 11.43 17.97 -2.86
CA VAL A 70 10.14 18.65 -2.65
C VAL A 70 9.89 18.80 -1.14
N PRO A 71 9.72 20.04 -0.64
CA PRO A 71 9.47 20.28 0.78
C PRO A 71 8.22 19.56 1.28
N ARG A 72 8.24 19.12 2.54
CA ARG A 72 7.09 18.49 3.22
C ARG A 72 6.69 17.10 2.67
N LEU A 73 7.48 16.53 1.78
CA LEU A 73 7.32 15.15 1.37
C LEU A 73 8.22 14.24 2.20
N ARG A 74 7.67 13.09 2.58
CA ARG A 74 8.41 11.96 3.12
C ARG A 74 8.20 10.77 2.20
N ILE A 75 9.27 10.28 1.61
CA ILE A 75 9.26 9.13 0.71
C ILE A 75 9.67 7.89 1.51
N VAL A 76 8.89 6.83 1.39
CA VAL A 76 9.18 5.51 1.95
C VAL A 76 9.30 4.54 0.79
N ASP A 77 10.53 4.15 0.51
CA ASP A 77 10.85 3.19 -0.55
C ASP A 77 10.66 1.76 -0.04
N MET A 78 9.75 1.05 -0.69
CA MET A 78 9.51 -0.39 -0.51
C MET A 78 9.53 -1.11 -1.87
N SER A 79 10.14 -0.51 -2.89
CA SER A 79 10.24 -1.09 -4.24
C SER A 79 11.02 -2.40 -4.24
N SER A 80 12.00 -2.54 -3.34
CA SER A 80 12.78 -3.78 -3.15
C SER A 80 12.31 -4.61 -1.95
N GLY A 81 11.19 -4.23 -1.33
CA GLY A 81 10.62 -4.90 -0.15
C GLY A 81 10.78 -4.13 1.15
N LYS A 82 10.15 -4.64 2.19
CA LYS A 82 10.24 -4.11 3.56
C LYS A 82 11.33 -4.82 4.34
N ALA A 83 11.77 -4.26 5.46
CA ALA A 83 12.70 -4.92 6.39
C ALA A 83 12.16 -6.28 6.90
N LYS A 84 10.84 -6.38 7.08
CA LYS A 84 10.11 -7.65 7.23
C LYS A 84 9.30 -7.83 5.95
N ASP A 85 9.88 -8.54 5.00
CA ASP A 85 9.31 -8.70 3.66
C ASP A 85 8.06 -9.58 3.71
N ASP A 86 6.93 -8.98 3.35
CA ASP A 86 5.63 -9.63 3.24
C ASP A 86 5.18 -9.80 1.78
N GLY A 87 6.10 -9.59 0.83
CA GLY A 87 5.85 -9.65 -0.60
C GLY A 87 5.35 -8.36 -1.23
N TYR A 88 5.02 -7.32 -0.44
CA TYR A 88 4.59 -6.02 -0.95
C TYR A 88 5.74 -5.28 -1.63
N ARG A 89 5.44 -4.60 -2.76
CA ARG A 89 6.35 -3.67 -3.44
C ARG A 89 5.61 -2.37 -3.75
N GLY A 90 6.29 -1.25 -3.58
CA GLY A 90 5.75 0.08 -3.90
C GLY A 90 6.55 1.20 -3.28
N VAL A 91 6.22 2.43 -3.67
CA VAL A 91 6.77 3.65 -3.05
C VAL A 91 5.62 4.45 -2.46
N HIS A 92 5.72 4.78 -1.19
CA HIS A 92 4.73 5.61 -0.50
C HIS A 92 5.30 7.01 -0.30
N VAL A 93 4.54 8.00 -0.72
CA VAL A 93 4.85 9.41 -0.52
C VAL A 93 3.82 9.98 0.45
N TYR A 94 4.29 10.62 1.49
CA TYR A 94 3.45 11.29 2.47
C TYR A 94 3.67 12.79 2.37
N PHE A 95 2.61 13.52 2.12
CA PHE A 95 2.59 14.97 2.18
C PHE A 95 1.93 15.42 3.47
N GLN A 96 2.58 16.32 4.21
CA GLN A 96 2.01 16.92 5.41
C GLN A 96 2.30 18.41 5.43
N MET A 97 1.24 19.23 5.47
CA MET A 97 1.35 20.68 5.47
C MET A 97 2.15 21.19 6.69
N ASP A 98 1.73 20.75 7.86
CA ASP A 98 2.37 20.97 9.15
C ASP A 98 1.83 19.98 10.20
N ASN A 99 2.21 20.15 11.46
CA ASN A 99 1.85 19.21 12.54
C ASN A 99 0.36 19.24 12.96
N PHE A 100 -0.42 20.20 12.49
CA PHE A 100 -1.86 20.30 12.78
C PHE A 100 -2.71 19.48 11.81
N TYR A 101 -2.19 19.16 10.62
CA TYR A 101 -2.89 18.38 9.59
C TYR A 101 -2.42 16.93 9.58
N TYR A 102 -3.35 16.03 9.23
CA TYR A 102 -2.99 14.66 8.96
C TYR A 102 -2.24 14.55 7.63
N PRO A 103 -1.26 13.64 7.52
CA PRO A 103 -0.60 13.37 6.26
C PRO A 103 -1.58 12.82 5.23
N ILE A 104 -1.34 13.15 3.96
CA ILE A 104 -1.95 12.52 2.81
C ILE A 104 -0.97 11.48 2.29
N GLU A 105 -1.41 10.24 2.12
CA GLU A 105 -0.62 9.17 1.55
C GLU A 105 -0.85 9.05 0.05
N ILE A 106 0.21 8.96 -0.74
CA ILE A 106 0.16 8.61 -2.15
C ILE A 106 0.96 7.32 -2.35
N GLN A 107 0.29 6.26 -2.78
CA GLN A 107 0.90 4.97 -3.06
C GLN A 107 1.19 4.86 -4.55
N TYR A 108 2.46 4.81 -4.91
CA TYR A 108 2.91 4.51 -6.27
C TYR A 108 3.21 3.03 -6.40
N ASN A 109 2.68 2.42 -7.45
CA ASN A 109 2.99 1.04 -7.81
C ASN A 109 3.23 0.97 -9.33
N THR A 110 4.13 0.10 -9.75
CA THR A 110 4.12 -0.35 -11.14
C THR A 110 2.88 -1.21 -11.38
N TYR A 111 2.49 -1.37 -12.64
CA TYR A 111 1.37 -2.25 -12.97
C TYR A 111 1.61 -3.69 -12.50
N PHE A 112 2.85 -4.16 -12.66
CA PHE A 112 3.30 -5.48 -12.22
C PHE A 112 3.14 -5.64 -10.69
N ASP A 113 3.64 -4.70 -9.91
CA ASP A 113 3.54 -4.77 -8.46
C ASP A 113 2.11 -4.61 -7.94
N ARG A 114 1.32 -3.74 -8.58
CA ARG A 114 -0.08 -3.52 -8.22
C ARG A 114 -0.89 -4.80 -8.30
N GLN A 115 -0.68 -5.59 -9.35
CA GLN A 115 -1.41 -6.84 -9.56
C GLN A 115 -1.17 -7.80 -8.40
N LEU A 116 0.08 -8.09 -8.07
CA LEU A 116 0.38 -8.99 -6.95
C LEU A 116 -0.03 -8.40 -5.60
N ASN A 117 0.20 -7.10 -5.35
CA ASN A 117 -0.21 -6.44 -4.11
C ASN A 117 -1.72 -6.57 -3.87
N ASN A 118 -2.55 -6.51 -4.92
CA ASN A 118 -3.99 -6.72 -4.82
C ASN A 118 -4.32 -8.16 -4.38
N TRP A 119 -3.64 -9.18 -4.93
CA TRP A 119 -3.84 -10.57 -4.53
C TRP A 119 -3.36 -10.82 -3.09
N LEU A 120 -2.18 -10.30 -2.71
CA LEU A 120 -1.68 -10.39 -1.33
C LEU A 120 -2.67 -9.75 -0.34
N HIS A 121 -3.22 -8.57 -0.69
CA HIS A 121 -4.21 -7.90 0.16
C HIS A 121 -5.51 -8.69 0.26
N LYS A 122 -5.98 -9.27 -0.84
CA LYS A 122 -7.22 -10.03 -0.90
C LYS A 122 -7.14 -11.34 -0.13
N TYR A 123 -6.02 -12.05 -0.23
CA TYR A 123 -5.92 -13.44 0.23
C TYR A 123 -5.07 -13.63 1.47
N ILE A 124 -4.13 -12.74 1.76
CA ILE A 124 -3.10 -12.95 2.80
C ILE A 124 -3.22 -11.96 3.94
N TYR A 125 -3.17 -10.65 3.69
CA TYR A 125 -3.01 -9.65 4.76
C TYR A 125 -4.17 -9.56 5.75
N LYS A 126 -5.34 -10.04 5.39
CA LYS A 126 -6.51 -10.10 6.29
C LYS A 126 -6.57 -11.36 7.14
N LYS A 127 -5.60 -12.28 6.95
CA LYS A 127 -5.50 -13.54 7.66
C LYS A 127 -4.18 -13.60 8.43
N SER A 128 -4.13 -14.42 9.47
CA SER A 128 -2.93 -14.60 10.31
C SER A 128 -1.97 -15.62 9.69
N TYR A 129 -1.53 -15.36 8.45
CA TYR A 129 -0.51 -16.18 7.80
C TYR A 129 0.90 -15.70 8.15
N PRO A 130 1.92 -16.57 8.10
CA PRO A 130 3.32 -16.18 8.22
C PRO A 130 3.72 -15.17 7.13
N LEU A 131 4.60 -14.23 7.45
CA LEU A 131 5.10 -13.22 6.50
C LEU A 131 5.82 -13.87 5.32
N GLU A 132 6.52 -14.97 5.57
CA GLU A 132 7.27 -15.74 4.60
C GLU A 132 6.39 -16.25 3.44
N LEU A 133 5.09 -16.44 3.67
CA LEU A 133 4.16 -16.83 2.62
C LEU A 133 4.09 -15.77 1.54
N GLY A 134 3.92 -14.50 1.92
CA GLY A 134 3.87 -13.39 0.97
C GLY A 134 5.19 -13.23 0.19
N GLN A 135 6.33 -13.39 0.87
CA GLN A 135 7.65 -13.35 0.26
C GLN A 135 7.84 -14.48 -0.78
N LYS A 136 7.47 -15.71 -0.45
CA LYS A 136 7.56 -16.85 -1.38
C LYS A 136 6.69 -16.65 -2.62
N LEU A 137 5.46 -16.15 -2.44
CA LEU A 137 4.56 -15.88 -3.55
C LEU A 137 5.07 -14.74 -4.44
N ARG A 138 5.72 -13.74 -3.86
CA ARG A 138 6.40 -12.69 -4.62
C ARG A 138 7.50 -13.28 -5.49
N LEU A 139 8.33 -14.13 -4.94
CA LEU A 139 9.40 -14.77 -5.69
C LEU A 139 8.87 -15.60 -6.87
N PHE A 140 7.81 -16.38 -6.67
CA PHE A 140 7.18 -17.15 -7.75
C PHE A 140 6.58 -16.24 -8.83
N TYR A 141 6.03 -15.10 -8.43
CA TYR A 141 5.48 -14.11 -9.37
C TYR A 141 6.59 -13.47 -10.21
N GLU A 142 7.68 -13.05 -9.59
CA GLU A 142 8.85 -12.46 -10.26
C GLU A 142 9.54 -13.46 -11.22
N GLN A 143 9.51 -14.75 -10.89
CA GLN A 143 9.99 -15.83 -11.76
C GLN A 143 9.03 -16.21 -12.89
N GLY A 144 7.84 -15.59 -12.97
CA GLY A 144 6.83 -15.89 -13.97
C GLY A 144 6.04 -17.17 -13.74
N SER A 145 6.17 -17.79 -12.58
CA SER A 145 5.41 -19.00 -12.18
C SER A 145 3.97 -18.68 -11.79
N ILE A 146 3.66 -17.42 -11.51
CA ILE A 146 2.33 -16.90 -11.21
C ILE A 146 2.05 -15.77 -12.20
N ARG A 147 1.05 -15.94 -13.07
CA ARG A 147 0.68 -14.97 -14.11
C ARG A 147 -0.75 -14.44 -13.97
N ASN A 148 -1.57 -15.14 -13.19
CA ASN A 148 -2.97 -14.82 -12.96
C ASN A 148 -3.40 -15.19 -11.53
N GLU A 149 -4.61 -14.79 -11.17
CA GLU A 149 -5.14 -14.98 -9.81
C GLU A 149 -5.35 -16.46 -9.45
N GLU A 150 -5.61 -17.32 -10.42
CA GLU A 150 -5.82 -18.74 -10.17
C GLU A 150 -4.52 -19.45 -9.87
N GLU A 151 -3.47 -19.20 -10.67
CA GLU A 151 -2.11 -19.67 -10.39
C GLU A 151 -1.60 -19.16 -9.03
N PHE A 152 -1.98 -17.93 -8.64
CA PHE A 152 -1.66 -17.40 -7.30
C PHE A 152 -2.32 -18.23 -6.19
N LYS A 153 -3.59 -18.59 -6.32
CA LYS A 153 -4.30 -19.41 -5.32
C LYS A 153 -3.73 -20.83 -5.22
N GLU A 154 -3.36 -21.41 -6.35
CA GLU A 154 -2.71 -22.73 -6.41
C GLU A 154 -1.35 -22.70 -5.72
N ALA A 155 -0.51 -21.73 -6.06
CA ALA A 155 0.79 -21.52 -5.42
C ALA A 155 0.66 -21.29 -3.92
N MET A 156 -0.29 -20.46 -3.50
CA MET A 156 -0.59 -20.22 -2.09
C MET A 156 -0.96 -21.51 -1.36
N SER A 157 -1.85 -22.32 -1.95
CA SER A 157 -2.28 -23.59 -1.36
C SER A 157 -1.15 -24.61 -1.28
N SER A 158 -0.25 -24.60 -2.27
CA SER A 158 0.94 -25.46 -2.29
C SER A 158 1.94 -25.10 -1.19
N VAL A 159 2.23 -23.79 -1.04
CA VAL A 159 3.15 -23.32 0.02
C VAL A 159 2.60 -23.61 1.41
N LEU A 160 1.28 -23.44 1.63
CA LEU A 160 0.65 -23.72 2.91
C LEU A 160 0.73 -25.21 3.27
N ARG A 161 0.46 -26.11 2.33
CA ARG A 161 0.58 -27.57 2.56
C ARG A 161 2.01 -27.99 2.91
N GLY A 162 3.01 -27.42 2.22
CA GLY A 162 4.40 -27.69 2.53
C GLY A 162 4.89 -27.16 3.88
N CYS A 163 4.13 -26.24 4.53
CA CYS A 163 4.40 -25.78 5.89
C CYS A 163 3.73 -26.65 6.97
N GLU A 164 2.74 -27.47 6.64
CA GLU A 164 2.07 -28.39 7.58
C GLU A 164 2.82 -29.73 7.74
N GLU A 165 3.75 -30.03 6.83
CA GLU A 165 4.54 -31.27 6.83
C GLU A 165 5.92 -31.14 7.51
N CYS A 166 6.24 -29.96 8.08
CA CYS A 166 7.46 -29.70 8.86
C CYS A 166 7.16 -29.49 10.35
#